data_0d3e30ae5beb940409abba98e77ce3a9
#
_entry.id   0d3e30ae5beb940409abba98e77ce3a9
#
_cell.length_a   1.000
_cell.length_b   1.000
_cell.length_c   1.000
_cell.angle_alpha   90.00
_cell.angle_beta   90.00
_cell.angle_gamma   90.00
#
_symmetry.space_group_name_H-M   'P 1'
#
loop_
_entity.id
_entity.type
_entity.pdbx_description
1 polymer ?
#
loop_
_entity_poly.entity_id
_entity_poly.type
_entity_poly.pdbx_seq_one_letter_code
_entity_poly.pdbx_strand_id
1 'polypeptide(L)'
;MNQTCKEVEAMKELRKKLKEHVELLIARYPMLEGCEDSIIRAYFLLEESYSKGNKLLVAGNGGSAADSEHIVGELMKGFKLPRKLDAEISQKLIDESEDLGKTLVENLQGALPAIALDGHPALSTAYMNDCEPLLCFAQQVNGYGVEGDVFLGISTSGNSMNILYAAVTAHAKGMKVIGLTGAKDSKLETLSDVCIKAPQTETYMIQELHLPIYHCLCLMLEDRFF
;
A
#
# COMPACT_ATOMS: atom_id res chain seq x y z
N MET A 1 28.13 -20.51 14.51
CA MET A 1 27.72 -19.68 13.36
C MET A 1 27.41 -18.31 13.92
N ASN A 2 28.20 -17.28 13.54
CA ASN A 2 28.09 -15.92 14.07
C ASN A 2 26.70 -15.33 13.74
N GLN A 3 26.14 -14.50 14.62
CA GLN A 3 24.84 -13.81 14.47
C GLN A 3 24.73 -13.12 13.11
N THR A 4 25.79 -12.47 12.67
CA THR A 4 25.93 -11.82 11.34
C THR A 4 25.73 -12.79 10.16
N CYS A 5 26.15 -14.04 10.29
CA CYS A 5 26.01 -15.04 9.20
C CYS A 5 24.57 -15.54 9.07
N LYS A 6 23.85 -15.65 10.20
CA LYS A 6 22.40 -15.97 10.20
C LYS A 6 21.55 -14.85 9.62
N GLU A 7 21.88 -13.60 9.92
CA GLU A 7 21.20 -12.41 9.38
C GLU A 7 21.38 -12.29 7.86
N VAL A 8 22.59 -12.53 7.35
CA VAL A 8 22.88 -12.53 5.91
C VAL A 8 22.14 -13.67 5.19
N GLU A 9 22.02 -14.82 5.81
CA GLU A 9 21.32 -15.98 5.23
C GLU A 9 19.78 -15.75 5.21
N ALA A 10 19.22 -15.19 6.29
CA ALA A 10 17.83 -14.78 6.36
C ALA A 10 17.46 -13.72 5.31
N MET A 11 18.35 -12.72 5.10
CA MET A 11 18.17 -11.70 4.07
C MET A 11 18.22 -12.27 2.64
N LYS A 12 19.06 -13.28 2.40
CA LYS A 12 19.11 -13.97 1.10
C LYS A 12 17.83 -14.76 0.84
N GLU A 13 17.34 -15.48 1.85
CA GLU A 13 16.10 -16.25 1.73
C GLU A 13 14.89 -15.35 1.52
N LEU A 14 14.81 -14.22 2.25
CA LEU A 14 13.78 -13.21 2.05
C LEU A 14 13.79 -12.67 0.62
N ARG A 15 14.96 -12.25 0.12
CA ARG A 15 15.09 -11.75 -1.26
C ARG A 15 14.67 -12.79 -2.30
N LYS A 16 14.92 -14.07 -2.03
CA LYS A 16 14.48 -15.17 -2.88
C LYS A 16 12.96 -15.27 -2.89
N LYS A 17 12.30 -15.27 -1.73
CA LYS A 17 10.83 -15.28 -1.62
C LYS A 17 10.18 -14.11 -2.32
N LEU A 18 10.72 -12.89 -2.13
CA LEU A 18 10.22 -11.69 -2.80
C LEU A 18 10.27 -11.84 -4.34
N LYS A 19 11.36 -12.40 -4.85
CA LYS A 19 11.53 -12.68 -6.26
C LYS A 19 10.51 -13.73 -6.76
N GLU A 20 10.24 -14.78 -5.99
CA GLU A 20 9.26 -15.81 -6.30
C GLU A 20 7.84 -15.22 -6.50
N HIS A 21 7.44 -14.20 -5.73
CA HIS A 21 6.15 -13.53 -5.92
C HIS A 21 6.07 -12.80 -7.26
N VAL A 22 7.13 -12.10 -7.64
CA VAL A 22 7.19 -11.38 -8.93
C VAL A 22 7.25 -12.38 -10.09
N GLU A 23 8.06 -13.43 -9.99
CA GLU A 23 8.12 -14.52 -10.99
C GLU A 23 6.76 -15.19 -11.18
N LEU A 24 6.04 -15.47 -10.08
CA LEU A 24 4.68 -16.02 -10.12
C LEU A 24 3.68 -15.05 -10.77
N LEU A 25 3.78 -13.75 -10.45
CA LEU A 25 2.96 -12.72 -11.08
C LEU A 25 3.15 -12.75 -12.60
N ILE A 26 4.39 -12.70 -13.08
CA ILE A 26 4.71 -12.68 -14.50
C ILE A 26 4.32 -13.99 -15.17
N ALA A 27 4.55 -15.13 -14.54
CA ALA A 27 4.13 -16.42 -15.07
C ALA A 27 2.61 -16.52 -15.29
N ARG A 28 1.80 -15.88 -14.41
CA ARG A 28 0.33 -15.83 -14.54
C ARG A 28 -0.15 -14.73 -15.47
N TYR A 29 0.58 -13.63 -15.54
CA TYR A 29 0.27 -12.42 -16.32
C TYR A 29 1.50 -11.97 -17.11
N PRO A 30 1.90 -12.67 -18.19
CA PRO A 30 3.13 -12.38 -18.93
C PRO A 30 3.21 -10.95 -19.46
N MET A 31 2.06 -10.31 -19.72
CA MET A 31 2.00 -8.91 -20.16
C MET A 31 2.56 -7.93 -19.10
N LEU A 32 2.68 -8.32 -17.83
CA LEU A 32 3.23 -7.50 -16.75
C LEU A 32 4.76 -7.57 -16.64
N GLU A 33 5.46 -8.32 -17.49
CA GLU A 33 6.94 -8.43 -17.46
C GLU A 33 7.61 -7.04 -17.46
N GLY A 34 7.10 -6.11 -18.27
CA GLY A 34 7.60 -4.74 -18.31
C GLY A 34 7.39 -3.92 -17.03
N CYS A 35 6.58 -4.41 -16.09
CA CYS A 35 6.32 -3.75 -14.81
C CYS A 35 7.24 -4.25 -13.66
N GLU A 36 8.04 -5.30 -13.88
CA GLU A 36 8.84 -5.96 -12.83
C GLU A 36 9.68 -4.98 -12.01
N ASP A 37 10.50 -4.16 -12.68
CA ASP A 37 11.37 -3.17 -12.00
C ASP A 37 10.56 -2.17 -11.17
N SER A 38 9.47 -1.65 -11.72
CA SER A 38 8.63 -0.67 -11.01
C SER A 38 7.90 -1.28 -9.81
N ILE A 39 7.47 -2.53 -9.90
CA ILE A 39 6.87 -3.27 -8.77
C ILE A 39 7.90 -3.46 -7.65
N ILE A 40 9.11 -3.91 -7.99
CA ILE A 40 10.20 -4.10 -7.02
C ILE A 40 10.58 -2.77 -6.34
N ARG A 41 10.69 -1.68 -7.11
CA ARG A 41 10.99 -0.35 -6.56
C ARG A 41 9.87 0.17 -5.66
N ALA A 42 8.61 -0.03 -6.03
CA ALA A 42 7.46 0.32 -5.19
C ALA A 42 7.47 -0.48 -3.88
N TYR A 43 7.77 -1.78 -3.93
CA TYR A 43 7.94 -2.59 -2.74
C TYR A 43 9.02 -2.01 -1.80
N PHE A 44 10.18 -1.62 -2.30
CA PHE A 44 11.25 -1.06 -1.45
C PHE A 44 10.85 0.26 -0.79
N LEU A 45 10.08 1.12 -1.45
CA LEU A 45 9.54 2.33 -0.82
C LEU A 45 8.59 1.99 0.34
N LEU A 46 7.73 1.00 0.16
CA LEU A 46 6.80 0.53 1.20
C LEU A 46 7.55 -0.16 2.35
N GLU A 47 8.52 -1.03 2.03
CA GLU A 47 9.34 -1.70 3.04
C GLU A 47 10.09 -0.69 3.92
N GLU A 48 10.73 0.31 3.31
CA GLU A 48 11.44 1.37 4.02
C GLU A 48 10.50 2.15 4.96
N SER A 49 9.32 2.54 4.46
CA SER A 49 8.30 3.25 5.22
C SER A 49 7.83 2.44 6.43
N TYR A 50 7.38 1.22 6.22
CA TYR A 50 6.91 0.34 7.29
C TYR A 50 7.99 -0.04 8.30
N SER A 51 9.24 -0.23 7.86
CA SER A 51 10.37 -0.50 8.74
C SER A 51 10.69 0.66 9.70
N LYS A 52 10.24 1.87 9.37
CA LYS A 52 10.35 3.08 10.21
C LYS A 52 9.09 3.35 11.03
N GLY A 53 8.09 2.47 10.99
CA GLY A 53 6.82 2.64 11.70
C GLY A 53 5.85 3.62 11.04
N ASN A 54 6.07 3.97 9.77
CA ASN A 54 5.19 4.80 8.97
C ASN A 54 4.01 3.99 8.38
N LYS A 55 3.15 4.65 7.61
CA LYS A 55 1.92 4.08 7.05
C LYS A 55 1.75 4.36 5.57
N LEU A 56 0.81 3.65 4.96
CA LEU A 56 0.35 3.85 3.60
C LEU A 56 -0.98 4.61 3.58
N LEU A 57 -1.07 5.68 2.78
CA LEU A 57 -2.32 6.32 2.40
C LEU A 57 -2.63 5.96 0.96
N VAL A 58 -3.84 5.50 0.68
CA VAL A 58 -4.25 5.06 -0.67
C VAL A 58 -5.46 5.84 -1.13
N ALA A 59 -5.49 6.24 -2.40
CA ALA A 59 -6.66 6.89 -2.98
C ALA A 59 -6.87 6.47 -4.44
N GLY A 60 -8.11 6.29 -4.81
CA GLY A 60 -8.59 6.04 -6.16
C GLY A 60 -10.00 6.58 -6.38
N ASN A 61 -10.55 6.44 -7.59
CA ASN A 61 -11.92 6.82 -7.91
C ASN A 61 -12.66 5.61 -8.50
N GLY A 62 -13.93 5.43 -8.17
CA GLY A 62 -14.76 4.35 -8.72
C GLY A 62 -14.17 2.96 -8.43
N GLY A 63 -13.85 2.18 -9.46
CA GLY A 63 -13.19 0.87 -9.30
C GLY A 63 -11.84 0.96 -8.58
N SER A 64 -11.07 2.02 -8.85
CA SER A 64 -9.80 2.25 -8.14
C SER A 64 -9.99 2.66 -6.67
N ALA A 65 -11.14 3.18 -6.26
CA ALA A 65 -11.50 3.34 -4.85
C ALA A 65 -11.71 1.98 -4.18
N ALA A 66 -12.43 1.07 -4.85
CA ALA A 66 -12.58 -0.31 -4.38
C ALA A 66 -11.22 -1.03 -4.28
N ASP A 67 -10.28 -0.79 -5.22
CA ASP A 67 -8.91 -1.28 -5.12
C ASP A 67 -8.18 -0.72 -3.89
N SER A 68 -8.39 0.57 -3.57
CA SER A 68 -7.80 1.22 -2.37
C SER A 68 -8.27 0.53 -1.09
N GLU A 69 -9.58 0.31 -0.93
CA GLU A 69 -10.14 -0.40 0.21
C GLU A 69 -9.66 -1.86 0.28
N HIS A 70 -9.54 -2.53 -0.87
CA HIS A 70 -9.04 -3.91 -0.94
C HIS A 70 -7.59 -3.99 -0.47
N ILE A 71 -6.70 -3.11 -0.95
CA ILE A 71 -5.30 -3.03 -0.50
C ILE A 71 -5.23 -2.86 1.03
N VAL A 72 -6.02 -1.95 1.59
CA VAL A 72 -6.08 -1.72 3.04
C VAL A 72 -6.55 -2.98 3.76
N GLY A 73 -7.56 -3.66 3.24
CA GLY A 73 -8.03 -4.93 3.79
C GLY A 73 -6.92 -5.98 3.88
N GLU A 74 -6.10 -6.13 2.83
CA GLU A 74 -5.01 -7.11 2.79
C GLU A 74 -3.80 -6.72 3.67
N LEU A 75 -3.57 -5.44 3.90
CA LEU A 75 -2.49 -4.96 4.75
C LEU A 75 -2.86 -4.98 6.24
N MET A 76 -4.12 -4.68 6.59
CA MET A 76 -4.59 -4.53 7.96
C MET A 76 -4.96 -5.85 8.66
N LYS A 77 -5.03 -6.97 7.95
CA LYS A 77 -5.26 -8.32 8.48
C LYS A 77 -4.41 -9.35 7.73
N GLY A 78 -4.37 -10.60 8.19
CA GLY A 78 -3.73 -11.69 7.44
C GLY A 78 -4.31 -11.83 6.04
N PHE A 79 -3.44 -11.81 5.02
CA PHE A 79 -3.80 -12.07 3.63
C PHE A 79 -3.66 -13.56 3.32
N LYS A 80 -2.48 -14.12 3.53
CA LYS A 80 -2.16 -15.53 3.33
C LYS A 80 -1.59 -16.18 4.59
N LEU A 81 -0.93 -15.40 5.44
CA LEU A 81 -0.30 -15.87 6.68
C LEU A 81 -1.18 -15.54 7.89
N PRO A 82 -1.23 -16.42 8.91
CA PRO A 82 -1.81 -16.07 10.19
C PRO A 82 -0.85 -15.12 10.94
N ARG A 83 -1.11 -13.84 10.89
CA ARG A 83 -0.28 -12.79 11.51
C ARG A 83 -0.57 -12.71 13.00
N LYS A 84 0.17 -13.45 13.81
CA LYS A 84 0.05 -13.35 15.27
C LYS A 84 0.55 -11.99 15.77
N LEU A 85 -0.05 -11.51 16.86
CA LEU A 85 0.50 -10.36 17.58
C LEU A 85 1.89 -10.68 18.12
N ASP A 86 2.75 -9.67 18.21
CA ASP A 86 4.01 -9.79 18.91
C ASP A 86 3.81 -10.00 20.42
N ALA A 87 4.84 -10.54 21.08
CA ALA A 87 4.76 -10.88 22.52
C ALA A 87 4.61 -9.65 23.42
N GLU A 88 5.15 -8.49 23.03
CA GLU A 88 5.11 -7.28 23.82
C GLU A 88 3.69 -6.72 23.90
N ILE A 89 3.02 -6.55 22.73
CA ILE A 89 1.64 -6.07 22.72
C ILE A 89 0.70 -7.09 23.34
N SER A 90 0.93 -8.39 23.16
CA SER A 90 0.15 -9.46 23.77
C SER A 90 0.18 -9.37 25.30
N GLN A 91 1.35 -9.16 25.90
CA GLN A 91 1.48 -9.00 27.33
C GLN A 91 0.79 -7.72 27.83
N LYS A 92 0.98 -6.58 27.15
CA LYS A 92 0.31 -5.31 27.50
C LYS A 92 -1.22 -5.43 27.49
N LEU A 93 -1.80 -6.16 26.55
CA LEU A 93 -3.24 -6.40 26.49
C LEU A 93 -3.75 -7.22 27.69
N ILE A 94 -2.99 -8.24 28.11
CA ILE A 94 -3.32 -9.06 29.30
C ILE A 94 -3.15 -8.24 30.59
N ASP A 95 -2.11 -7.41 30.68
CA ASP A 95 -1.85 -6.56 31.85
C ASP A 95 -2.95 -5.50 32.02
N GLU A 96 -3.50 -4.97 30.89
CA GLU A 96 -4.60 -4.00 30.94
C GLU A 96 -5.92 -4.63 31.42
N SER A 97 -6.22 -5.87 30.98
CA SER A 97 -7.39 -6.63 31.41
C SER A 97 -7.17 -8.12 31.13
N GLU A 98 -7.15 -8.94 32.17
CA GLU A 98 -6.84 -10.37 32.02
C GLU A 98 -7.84 -11.09 31.10
N ASP A 99 -9.14 -10.93 31.32
CA ASP A 99 -10.18 -11.64 30.56
C ASP A 99 -10.31 -11.09 29.12
N LEU A 100 -10.42 -9.76 28.96
CA LEU A 100 -10.54 -9.13 27.64
C LEU A 100 -9.22 -9.26 26.87
N GLY A 101 -8.09 -9.12 27.56
CA GLY A 101 -6.76 -9.25 26.97
C GLY A 101 -6.51 -10.62 26.37
N LYS A 102 -6.90 -11.70 27.04
CA LYS A 102 -6.83 -13.07 26.48
C LYS A 102 -7.62 -13.19 25.18
N THR A 103 -8.86 -12.69 25.16
CA THR A 103 -9.71 -12.70 23.96
C THR A 103 -9.08 -11.89 22.83
N LEU A 104 -8.51 -10.71 23.13
CA LEU A 104 -7.84 -9.86 22.14
C LEU A 104 -6.58 -10.53 21.58
N VAL A 105 -5.75 -11.12 22.40
CA VAL A 105 -4.53 -11.83 21.98
C VAL A 105 -4.84 -13.02 21.07
N GLU A 106 -5.93 -13.73 21.33
CA GLU A 106 -6.35 -14.88 20.53
C GLU A 106 -6.92 -14.49 19.15
N ASN A 107 -7.50 -13.29 19.02
CA ASN A 107 -8.30 -12.91 17.85
C ASN A 107 -7.74 -11.73 17.05
N LEU A 108 -6.93 -10.85 17.62
CA LEU A 108 -6.28 -9.79 16.87
C LEU A 108 -5.12 -10.35 16.04
N GLN A 109 -4.84 -9.65 14.95
CA GLN A 109 -3.77 -10.00 14.02
C GLN A 109 -2.77 -8.85 13.89
N GLY A 110 -1.53 -9.18 13.53
CA GLY A 110 -0.54 -8.19 13.13
C GLY A 110 -1.00 -7.45 11.86
N ALA A 111 -0.79 -6.15 11.84
CA ALA A 111 -1.25 -5.26 10.77
C ALA A 111 -0.14 -4.34 10.28
N LEU A 112 -0.16 -4.01 8.99
CA LEU A 112 0.59 -2.92 8.40
C LEU A 112 -0.34 -1.70 8.29
N PRO A 113 -0.03 -0.55 8.92
CA PRO A 113 -0.94 0.59 8.94
C PRO A 113 -1.23 1.13 7.55
N ALA A 114 -2.48 1.09 7.12
CA ALA A 114 -2.93 1.61 5.83
C ALA A 114 -4.30 2.25 5.95
N ILE A 115 -4.55 3.33 5.20
CA ILE A 115 -5.80 4.08 5.20
C ILE A 115 -6.25 4.32 3.75
N ALA A 116 -7.44 3.85 3.40
CA ALA A 116 -8.12 4.21 2.15
C ALA A 116 -8.84 5.56 2.34
N LEU A 117 -8.44 6.57 1.56
CA LEU A 117 -8.95 7.93 1.73
C LEU A 117 -10.38 8.09 1.20
N ASP A 118 -10.86 7.15 0.41
CA ASP A 118 -12.25 7.07 -0.05
C ASP A 118 -13.18 6.42 0.99
N GLY A 119 -12.65 5.73 1.99
CA GLY A 119 -13.41 5.04 3.05
C GLY A 119 -14.04 5.95 4.12
N HIS A 120 -14.08 7.26 3.92
CA HIS A 120 -14.61 8.26 4.88
C HIS A 120 -15.79 9.05 4.32
N PRO A 121 -16.98 8.43 4.09
CA PRO A 121 -18.10 9.07 3.37
C PRO A 121 -18.60 10.35 4.05
N ALA A 122 -18.65 10.41 5.38
CA ALA A 122 -19.08 11.62 6.08
C ALA A 122 -18.10 12.79 5.87
N LEU A 123 -16.80 12.56 6.01
CA LEU A 123 -15.77 13.56 5.75
C LEU A 123 -15.79 13.98 4.27
N SER A 124 -15.83 13.03 3.35
CA SER A 124 -15.79 13.30 1.92
C SER A 124 -17.00 14.13 1.46
N THR A 125 -18.20 13.75 1.90
CA THR A 125 -19.44 14.49 1.52
C THR A 125 -19.49 15.87 2.15
N ALA A 126 -19.10 16.04 3.41
CA ALA A 126 -19.03 17.36 4.06
C ALA A 126 -18.01 18.26 3.35
N TYR A 127 -16.79 17.73 3.12
CA TYR A 127 -15.73 18.50 2.46
C TYR A 127 -16.13 18.92 1.02
N MET A 128 -16.73 18.01 0.25
CA MET A 128 -17.21 18.32 -1.10
C MET A 128 -18.35 19.36 -1.13
N ASN A 129 -19.15 19.46 -0.05
CA ASN A 129 -20.22 20.45 0.05
C ASN A 129 -19.69 21.83 0.49
N ASP A 130 -18.72 21.85 1.41
CA ASP A 130 -18.28 23.07 2.10
C ASP A 130 -17.03 23.70 1.47
N CYS A 131 -16.25 22.93 0.70
CA CYS A 131 -14.95 23.29 0.17
C CYS A 131 -14.83 22.95 -1.32
N GLU A 132 -13.58 23.01 -1.87
CA GLU A 132 -13.29 22.58 -3.24
C GLU A 132 -13.33 21.02 -3.34
N PRO A 133 -14.31 20.43 -4.03
CA PRO A 133 -14.53 18.98 -4.03
C PRO A 133 -13.32 18.15 -4.45
N LEU A 134 -12.52 18.65 -5.40
CA LEU A 134 -11.35 17.94 -5.92
C LEU A 134 -10.18 17.86 -4.91
N LEU A 135 -10.23 18.62 -3.82
CA LEU A 135 -9.20 18.61 -2.78
C LEU A 135 -9.48 17.62 -1.64
N CYS A 136 -10.55 16.85 -1.68
CA CYS A 136 -10.95 15.96 -0.59
C CYS A 136 -9.84 14.96 -0.19
N PHE A 137 -9.14 14.35 -1.14
CA PHE A 137 -8.01 13.46 -0.86
C PHE A 137 -6.77 14.22 -0.40
N ALA A 138 -6.48 15.37 -1.00
CA ALA A 138 -5.39 16.24 -0.59
C ALA A 138 -5.57 16.72 0.86
N GLN A 139 -6.81 17.06 1.27
CA GLN A 139 -7.12 17.43 2.65
C GLN A 139 -6.86 16.27 3.63
N GLN A 140 -7.20 15.05 3.25
CA GLN A 140 -6.94 13.88 4.09
C GLN A 140 -5.44 13.55 4.17
N VAL A 141 -4.70 13.66 3.05
CA VAL A 141 -3.23 13.56 3.06
C VAL A 141 -2.62 14.64 3.96
N ASN A 142 -3.12 15.88 3.91
CA ASN A 142 -2.67 16.95 4.80
C ASN A 142 -2.93 16.63 6.29
N GLY A 143 -4.06 16.00 6.61
CA GLY A 143 -4.44 15.65 7.98
C GLY A 143 -3.69 14.41 8.52
N TYR A 144 -3.61 13.35 7.74
CA TYR A 144 -3.07 12.05 8.19
C TYR A 144 -1.58 11.86 7.88
N GLY A 145 -1.09 12.46 6.80
CA GLY A 145 0.27 12.23 6.31
C GLY A 145 1.34 12.85 7.18
N VAL A 146 2.42 12.12 7.39
CA VAL A 146 3.64 12.58 8.04
C VAL A 146 4.85 12.22 7.19
N GLU A 147 6.01 12.83 7.46
CA GLU A 147 7.27 12.54 6.78
C GLU A 147 7.61 11.04 6.86
N GLY A 148 7.98 10.45 5.74
CA GLY A 148 8.32 9.03 5.62
C GLY A 148 7.15 8.09 5.31
N ASP A 149 5.89 8.57 5.39
CA ASP A 149 4.74 7.83 4.89
C ASP A 149 4.80 7.65 3.36
N VAL A 150 3.98 6.74 2.84
CA VAL A 150 3.79 6.55 1.40
C VAL A 150 2.36 6.92 1.01
N PHE A 151 2.20 7.65 -0.10
CA PHE A 151 0.92 7.84 -0.78
C PHE A 151 0.90 6.98 -2.05
N LEU A 152 -0.09 6.09 -2.18
CA LEU A 152 -0.38 5.33 -3.40
C LEU A 152 -1.58 5.96 -4.11
N GLY A 153 -1.33 6.63 -5.23
CA GLY A 153 -2.37 7.18 -6.09
C GLY A 153 -2.74 6.19 -7.19
N ILE A 154 -4.01 5.76 -7.25
CA ILE A 154 -4.53 4.84 -8.27
C ILE A 154 -5.38 5.64 -9.26
N SER A 155 -4.94 5.70 -10.51
CA SER A 155 -5.65 6.41 -11.58
C SER A 155 -5.36 5.76 -12.93
N THR A 156 -6.37 5.15 -13.57
CA THR A 156 -6.21 4.47 -14.86
C THR A 156 -5.68 5.42 -15.96
N SER A 157 -6.13 6.67 -15.96
CA SER A 157 -5.63 7.71 -16.89
C SER A 157 -4.35 8.38 -16.41
N GLY A 158 -4.02 8.26 -15.10
CA GLY A 158 -2.97 9.00 -14.43
C GLY A 158 -3.17 10.53 -14.41
N ASN A 159 -4.41 11.01 -14.68
CA ASN A 159 -4.71 12.44 -14.81
C ASN A 159 -5.90 12.89 -13.95
N SER A 160 -6.38 12.07 -13.01
CA SER A 160 -7.46 12.44 -12.08
C SER A 160 -6.97 13.55 -11.15
N MET A 161 -7.58 14.74 -11.24
CA MET A 161 -7.10 15.94 -10.54
C MET A 161 -7.05 15.78 -9.02
N ASN A 162 -8.02 15.12 -8.39
CA ASN A 162 -8.02 14.86 -6.96
C ASN A 162 -6.83 13.98 -6.51
N ILE A 163 -6.41 13.01 -7.34
CA ILE A 163 -5.21 12.19 -7.10
C ILE A 163 -3.94 13.02 -7.28
N LEU A 164 -3.88 13.88 -8.29
CA LEU A 164 -2.73 14.77 -8.52
C LEU A 164 -2.53 15.76 -7.36
N TYR A 165 -3.62 16.37 -6.86
CA TYR A 165 -3.55 17.25 -5.68
C TYR A 165 -3.06 16.50 -4.44
N ALA A 166 -3.53 15.27 -4.23
CA ALA A 166 -3.07 14.43 -3.13
C ALA A 166 -1.57 14.09 -3.25
N ALA A 167 -1.08 13.75 -4.45
CA ALA A 167 0.33 13.48 -4.71
C ALA A 167 1.23 14.69 -4.43
N VAL A 168 0.84 15.89 -4.88
CA VAL A 168 1.56 17.13 -4.58
C VAL A 168 1.59 17.39 -3.08
N THR A 169 0.45 17.20 -2.38
CA THR A 169 0.37 17.39 -0.93
C THR A 169 1.26 16.39 -0.19
N ALA A 170 1.30 15.12 -0.65
CA ALA A 170 2.18 14.10 -0.08
C ALA A 170 3.66 14.49 -0.17
N HIS A 171 4.13 14.93 -1.34
CA HIS A 171 5.50 15.43 -1.49
C HIS A 171 5.81 16.62 -0.58
N ALA A 172 4.89 17.59 -0.49
CA ALA A 172 5.06 18.76 0.38
C ALA A 172 5.17 18.38 1.87
N LYS A 173 4.64 17.21 2.26
CA LYS A 173 4.74 16.65 3.62
C LYS A 173 5.94 15.70 3.82
N GLY A 174 6.84 15.56 2.84
CA GLY A 174 7.99 14.65 2.93
C GLY A 174 7.64 13.16 2.76
N MET A 175 6.46 12.88 2.21
CA MET A 175 6.04 11.52 1.90
C MET A 175 6.60 11.07 0.54
N LYS A 176 6.65 9.76 0.31
CA LYS A 176 6.91 9.17 -1.01
C LYS A 176 5.60 8.94 -1.76
N VAL A 177 5.67 9.02 -3.09
CA VAL A 177 4.51 8.83 -3.97
C VAL A 177 4.72 7.65 -4.89
N ILE A 178 3.79 6.70 -4.86
CA ILE A 178 3.67 5.61 -5.83
C ILE A 178 2.45 5.89 -6.70
N GLY A 179 2.63 5.88 -8.03
CA GLY A 179 1.55 5.92 -9.00
C GLY A 179 1.22 4.52 -9.51
N LEU A 180 -0.07 4.20 -9.65
CA LEU A 180 -0.54 2.99 -10.33
C LEU A 180 -1.49 3.42 -11.45
N THR A 181 -1.04 3.25 -12.71
CA THR A 181 -1.70 3.84 -13.89
C THR A 181 -1.82 2.85 -15.05
N GLY A 182 -2.39 3.30 -16.18
CA GLY A 182 -2.31 2.60 -17.46
C GLY A 182 -1.06 2.97 -18.26
N ALA A 183 -0.96 2.45 -19.48
CA ALA A 183 0.23 2.55 -20.34
C ALA A 183 0.56 3.97 -20.84
N LYS A 184 -0.43 4.87 -20.91
CA LYS A 184 -0.24 6.22 -21.45
C LYS A 184 0.59 7.09 -20.51
N ASP A 185 1.37 8.01 -21.07
CA ASP A 185 2.07 9.03 -20.29
C ASP A 185 1.08 9.92 -19.54
N SER A 186 1.43 10.29 -18.32
CA SER A 186 0.50 10.97 -17.45
C SER A 186 1.17 11.91 -16.44
N LYS A 187 0.38 12.82 -15.87
CA LYS A 187 0.89 13.75 -14.86
C LYS A 187 1.24 13.02 -13.55
N LEU A 188 0.50 11.96 -13.19
CA LEU A 188 0.80 11.20 -11.99
C LEU A 188 2.16 10.49 -12.10
N GLU A 189 2.52 10.01 -13.30
CA GLU A 189 3.85 9.44 -13.55
C GLU A 189 4.95 10.44 -13.20
N THR A 190 4.82 11.70 -13.64
CA THR A 190 5.82 12.75 -13.37
C THR A 190 5.85 13.21 -11.90
N LEU A 191 4.77 12.98 -11.16
CA LEU A 191 4.63 13.28 -9.73
C LEU A 191 4.95 12.07 -8.83
N SER A 192 5.36 10.94 -9.39
CA SER A 192 5.62 9.72 -8.60
C SER A 192 7.11 9.47 -8.45
N ASP A 193 7.57 9.08 -7.25
CA ASP A 193 8.91 8.52 -7.04
C ASP A 193 9.04 7.17 -7.79
N VAL A 194 7.94 6.42 -7.88
CA VAL A 194 7.79 5.21 -8.68
C VAL A 194 6.40 5.18 -9.30
N CYS A 195 6.29 4.94 -10.60
CA CYS A 195 5.02 4.72 -11.27
C CYS A 195 4.98 3.32 -11.88
N ILE A 196 3.97 2.53 -11.53
CA ILE A 196 3.69 1.23 -12.13
C ILE A 196 2.64 1.45 -13.23
N LYS A 197 3.02 1.21 -14.48
CA LYS A 197 2.18 1.44 -15.67
C LYS A 197 1.66 0.10 -16.18
N ALA A 198 0.43 -0.29 -15.83
CA ALA A 198 -0.21 -1.47 -16.40
C ALA A 198 -0.29 -1.35 -17.95
N PRO A 199 0.10 -2.36 -18.73
CA PRO A 199 0.28 -2.26 -20.19
C PRO A 199 -1.04 -2.34 -20.95
N GLN A 200 -2.02 -1.51 -20.56
CA GLN A 200 -3.34 -1.39 -21.16
C GLN A 200 -3.78 0.07 -21.27
N THR A 201 -4.73 0.37 -22.17
CA THR A 201 -5.23 1.73 -22.40
C THR A 201 -6.71 1.91 -22.10
N GLU A 202 -7.48 0.82 -22.04
CA GLU A 202 -8.90 0.82 -21.69
C GLU A 202 -9.07 0.70 -20.19
N THR A 203 -9.92 1.54 -19.58
CA THR A 203 -10.07 1.66 -18.11
C THR A 203 -10.28 0.31 -17.43
N TYR A 204 -11.22 -0.51 -17.93
CA TYR A 204 -11.51 -1.79 -17.30
C TYR A 204 -10.35 -2.79 -17.41
N MET A 205 -9.62 -2.81 -18.55
CA MET A 205 -8.46 -3.67 -18.73
C MET A 205 -7.28 -3.25 -17.85
N ILE A 206 -7.12 -1.94 -17.61
CA ILE A 206 -6.13 -1.41 -16.66
C ILE A 206 -6.47 -1.88 -15.25
N GLN A 207 -7.72 -1.74 -14.83
CA GLN A 207 -8.20 -2.17 -13.51
C GLN A 207 -8.03 -3.68 -13.29
N GLU A 208 -8.30 -4.51 -14.31
CA GLU A 208 -8.06 -5.96 -14.27
C GLU A 208 -6.59 -6.31 -14.00
N LEU A 209 -5.64 -5.47 -14.42
CA LEU A 209 -4.21 -5.66 -14.18
C LEU A 209 -3.71 -4.99 -12.89
N HIS A 210 -4.39 -3.97 -12.37
CA HIS A 210 -4.07 -3.38 -11.08
C HIS A 210 -4.20 -4.41 -9.96
N LEU A 211 -5.25 -5.23 -9.97
CA LEU A 211 -5.50 -6.27 -8.98
C LEU A 211 -4.30 -7.20 -8.74
N PRO A 212 -3.77 -7.93 -9.73
CA PRO A 212 -2.63 -8.81 -9.50
C PRO A 212 -1.34 -8.07 -9.12
N ILE A 213 -1.16 -6.81 -9.56
CA ILE A 213 -0.01 -5.99 -9.18
C ILE A 213 -0.03 -5.69 -7.67
N TYR A 214 -1.13 -5.14 -7.15
CA TYR A 214 -1.16 -4.83 -5.73
C TYR A 214 -1.25 -6.07 -4.84
N HIS A 215 -1.84 -7.18 -5.28
CA HIS A 215 -1.75 -8.46 -4.57
C HIS A 215 -0.30 -8.93 -4.43
N CYS A 216 0.51 -8.79 -5.49
CA CYS A 216 1.93 -9.11 -5.43
C CYS A 216 2.65 -8.26 -4.37
N LEU A 217 2.43 -6.94 -4.35
CA LEU A 217 3.00 -6.03 -3.35
C LEU A 217 2.56 -6.41 -1.93
N CYS A 218 1.27 -6.70 -1.70
CA CYS A 218 0.76 -7.12 -0.40
C CYS A 218 1.38 -8.44 0.09
N LEU A 219 1.55 -9.43 -0.80
CA LEU A 219 2.20 -10.71 -0.48
C LEU A 219 3.68 -10.51 -0.13
N MET A 220 4.40 -9.69 -0.90
CA MET A 220 5.81 -9.36 -0.61
C MET A 220 5.96 -8.68 0.75
N LEU A 221 5.07 -7.74 1.09
CA LEU A 221 5.07 -7.07 2.39
C LEU A 221 4.70 -8.02 3.52
N GLU A 222 3.72 -8.91 3.31
CA GLU A 222 3.35 -9.91 4.31
C GLU A 222 4.53 -10.82 4.63
N ASP A 223 5.19 -11.41 3.64
CA ASP A 223 6.38 -12.27 3.84
C ASP A 223 7.57 -11.54 4.47
N ARG A 224 7.62 -10.20 4.38
CA ARG A 224 8.68 -9.39 4.96
C ARG A 224 8.47 -9.10 6.44
N PHE A 225 7.23 -8.88 6.84
CA PHE A 225 6.93 -8.36 8.17
C PHE A 225 6.31 -9.38 9.12
N PHE A 226 5.88 -10.54 8.59
CA PHE A 226 5.23 -11.62 9.36
C PHE A 226 5.79 -13.00 9.01
#